data_8dc979875f8dca4885456d8a04bf7576
#
_entry.id   8dc979875f8dca4885456d8a04bf7576
#
_cell.length_a   1.000
_cell.length_b   1.000
_cell.length_c   1.000
_cell.angle_alpha   90.00
_cell.angle_beta   90.00
_cell.angle_gamma   90.00
#
_symmetry.space_group_name_H-M   'P 1'
#
loop_
_entity.id
_entity.type
_entity.pdbx_description
1 polymer ?
#
loop_
_entity_poly.entity_id
_entity_poly.type
_entity_poly.pdbx_seq_one_letter_code
_entity_poly.pdbx_strand_id
1 'polypeptide(L)'
;MKCKKLVSLFLSLLLATALAVPACAAFEDVFADGSADGTRDGSLFLSGETVRSSAAVNGVLLAAGRTVGVNGAGAYVMAAGYEVTLGGTAENDAFLAGYSIGVNGAAQRDVFAA
;
A
#
# COMPACT_ATOMS: atom_id res chain seq x y z
N MET A 1 -24.41 -2.47 -41.17
CA MET A 1 -23.01 -2.74 -40.96
C MET A 1 -22.36 -1.78 -39.97
N LYS A 2 -22.74 -0.52 -39.96
CA LYS A 2 -22.23 0.45 -38.96
C LYS A 2 -22.59 0.09 -37.50
N CYS A 3 -23.76 -0.56 -37.29
CA CYS A 3 -24.19 -0.98 -35.95
C CYS A 3 -23.35 -2.10 -35.34
N LYS A 4 -22.82 -3.02 -36.15
CA LYS A 4 -21.94 -4.11 -35.67
C LYS A 4 -20.61 -3.60 -35.16
N LYS A 5 -20.01 -2.63 -35.82
CA LYS A 5 -18.75 -2.01 -35.38
C LYS A 5 -18.96 -1.19 -34.10
N LEU A 6 -20.07 -0.49 -33.99
CA LEU A 6 -20.43 0.29 -32.82
C LEU A 6 -20.70 -0.61 -31.61
N VAL A 7 -21.41 -1.71 -31.78
CA VAL A 7 -21.68 -2.70 -30.73
C VAL A 7 -20.38 -3.37 -30.28
N SER A 8 -19.49 -3.73 -31.20
CA SER A 8 -18.18 -4.30 -30.86
C SER A 8 -17.30 -3.33 -30.09
N LEU A 9 -17.27 -2.06 -30.49
CA LEU A 9 -16.52 -1.02 -29.78
C LEU A 9 -17.07 -0.79 -28.38
N PHE A 10 -18.38 -0.74 -28.23
CA PHE A 10 -19.09 -0.56 -26.96
C PHE A 10 -18.84 -1.75 -26.02
N LEU A 11 -18.89 -2.96 -26.56
CA LEU A 11 -18.64 -4.18 -25.81
C LEU A 11 -17.17 -4.25 -25.32
N SER A 12 -16.23 -3.86 -26.18
CA SER A 12 -14.80 -3.80 -25.83
C SER A 12 -14.54 -2.77 -24.72
N LEU A 13 -15.17 -1.62 -24.78
CA LEU A 13 -15.06 -0.59 -23.76
C LEU A 13 -15.66 -1.04 -22.42
N LEU A 14 -16.81 -1.70 -22.47
CA LEU A 14 -17.46 -2.25 -21.27
C LEU A 14 -16.60 -3.33 -20.62
N LEU A 15 -16.00 -4.20 -21.40
CA LEU A 15 -15.13 -5.27 -20.93
C LEU A 15 -13.85 -4.69 -20.29
N ALA A 16 -13.24 -3.69 -20.91
CA ALA A 16 -12.06 -3.01 -20.37
C ALA A 16 -12.37 -2.34 -19.02
N THR A 17 -13.52 -1.70 -18.89
CA THR A 17 -13.97 -1.08 -17.65
C THR A 17 -14.21 -2.13 -16.56
N ALA A 18 -14.82 -3.25 -16.88
CA ALA A 18 -15.07 -4.34 -15.95
C ALA A 18 -13.79 -4.99 -15.43
N LEU A 19 -12.75 -5.07 -16.25
CA LEU A 19 -11.43 -5.58 -15.85
C LEU A 19 -10.63 -4.59 -15.00
N ALA A 20 -10.84 -3.29 -15.18
CA ALA A 20 -10.14 -2.25 -14.41
C ALA A 20 -10.66 -2.13 -12.97
N VAL A 21 -11.95 -2.34 -12.73
CA VAL A 21 -12.56 -2.20 -11.41
C VAL A 21 -11.97 -3.14 -10.37
N PRO A 22 -11.78 -4.44 -10.61
CA PRO A 22 -11.14 -5.32 -9.63
C PRO A 22 -9.69 -4.93 -9.29
N ALA A 23 -8.94 -4.42 -10.26
CA ALA A 23 -7.58 -3.95 -10.03
C ALA A 23 -7.53 -2.72 -9.10
N CYS A 24 -8.47 -1.79 -9.25
CA CYS A 24 -8.60 -0.63 -8.37
C CYS A 24 -9.05 -1.01 -6.97
N ALA A 25 -9.88 -2.04 -6.82
CA ALA A 25 -10.36 -2.52 -5.54
C ALA A 25 -9.28 -3.25 -4.72
N ALA A 26 -8.18 -3.70 -5.34
CA ALA A 26 -7.07 -4.35 -4.66
C ALA A 26 -6.16 -3.36 -3.91
N PHE A 27 -6.23 -2.07 -4.22
CA PHE A 27 -5.46 -1.02 -3.57
C PHE A 27 -6.38 -0.01 -2.91
N GLU A 28 -6.10 0.28 -1.67
CA GLU A 28 -6.65 1.44 -0.99
C GLU A 28 -5.58 2.53 -0.97
N ASP A 29 -5.92 3.65 -1.57
CA ASP A 29 -5.01 4.78 -1.71
C ASP A 29 -5.51 5.92 -0.82
N VAL A 30 -4.68 6.29 0.15
CA VAL A 30 -4.99 7.35 1.10
C VAL A 30 -3.99 8.49 0.90
N PHE A 31 -4.50 9.61 0.46
CA PHE A 31 -3.72 10.82 0.23
C PHE A 31 -3.84 11.81 1.39
N ALA A 32 -2.96 12.79 1.42
CA ALA A 32 -2.79 13.79 2.46
C ALA A 32 -2.13 13.21 3.72
N ASP A 33 -2.56 13.55 4.92
CA ASP A 33 -2.02 12.96 6.15
C ASP A 33 -2.51 11.53 6.29
N GLY A 34 -1.80 10.60 5.64
CA GLY A 34 -2.19 9.21 5.53
C GLY A 34 -2.20 8.52 6.89
N SER A 35 -3.38 8.16 7.33
CA SER A 35 -3.58 7.40 8.57
C SER A 35 -4.53 6.24 8.29
N ALA A 36 -4.13 5.05 8.71
CA ALA A 36 -4.94 3.85 8.55
C ALA A 36 -4.93 3.02 9.83
N ASP A 37 -6.09 2.48 10.17
CA ASP A 37 -6.27 1.57 11.27
C ASP A 37 -7.22 0.42 10.88
N GLY A 38 -7.41 -0.53 11.78
CA GLY A 38 -8.26 -1.68 11.56
C GLY A 38 -7.58 -2.78 10.74
N THR A 39 -8.39 -3.63 10.12
CA THR A 39 -7.91 -4.75 9.30
C THR A 39 -8.20 -4.48 7.82
N ARG A 40 -7.20 -4.69 6.99
CA ARG A 40 -7.31 -4.54 5.52
C ARG A 40 -7.00 -5.84 4.84
N ASP A 41 -7.87 -6.23 3.91
CA ASP A 41 -7.60 -7.36 3.01
C ASP A 41 -6.95 -6.84 1.73
N GLY A 42 -5.83 -7.44 1.34
CA GLY A 42 -5.06 -7.02 0.18
C GLY A 42 -3.95 -6.04 0.55
N SER A 43 -3.58 -5.18 -0.39
CA SER A 43 -2.48 -4.23 -0.23
C SER A 43 -3.01 -2.85 0.14
N LEU A 44 -2.27 -2.15 0.99
CA LEU A 44 -2.57 -0.80 1.41
C LEU A 44 -1.42 0.13 1.00
N PHE A 45 -1.77 1.22 0.33
CA PHE A 45 -0.83 2.26 -0.06
C PHE A 45 -1.18 3.56 0.66
N LEU A 46 -0.22 4.09 1.39
CA LEU A 46 -0.36 5.36 2.12
C LEU A 46 0.68 6.35 1.64
N SER A 47 0.26 7.57 1.40
CA SER A 47 1.17 8.66 1.05
C SER A 47 0.74 9.96 1.70
N GLY A 48 1.67 10.87 1.92
CA GLY A 48 1.43 12.16 2.54
C GLY A 48 2.68 12.73 3.18
N GLU A 49 2.57 13.85 3.86
CA GLU A 49 3.68 14.42 4.59
C GLU A 49 3.95 13.62 5.86
N THR A 50 2.91 13.35 6.64
CA THR A 50 2.97 12.48 7.81
C THR A 50 2.10 11.27 7.58
N VAL A 51 2.69 10.09 7.54
CA VAL A 51 2.00 8.83 7.27
C VAL A 51 2.11 7.93 8.47
N ARG A 52 0.97 7.43 8.94
CA ARG A 52 0.91 6.51 10.07
C ARG A 52 -0.03 5.35 9.74
N SER A 53 0.41 4.15 10.04
CA SER A 53 -0.41 2.95 9.86
C SER A 53 -0.44 2.16 11.16
N SER A 54 -1.64 1.97 11.70
CA SER A 54 -1.92 1.02 12.77
C SER A 54 -2.76 -0.16 12.26
N ALA A 55 -2.95 -0.25 10.95
CA ALA A 55 -3.74 -1.29 10.32
C ALA A 55 -3.01 -2.63 10.29
N ALA A 56 -3.79 -3.71 10.36
CA ALA A 56 -3.33 -5.05 10.06
C ALA A 56 -3.64 -5.35 8.58
N VAL A 57 -2.62 -5.51 7.77
CA VAL A 57 -2.71 -5.65 6.32
C VAL A 57 -2.30 -7.07 5.94
N ASN A 58 -3.17 -7.78 5.21
CA ASN A 58 -2.88 -9.16 4.79
C ASN A 58 -1.93 -9.23 3.59
N GLY A 59 -1.70 -8.14 2.92
CA GLY A 59 -0.81 -8.06 1.76
C GLY A 59 0.37 -7.13 2.02
N VAL A 60 0.72 -6.37 1.00
CA VAL A 60 1.83 -5.43 1.04
C VAL A 60 1.36 -4.09 1.60
N LEU A 61 2.04 -3.60 2.62
CA LEU A 61 1.89 -2.25 3.12
C LEU A 61 2.98 -1.36 2.51
N LEU A 62 2.56 -0.39 1.71
CA LEU A 62 3.43 0.62 1.12
C LEU A 62 3.14 1.96 1.78
N ALA A 63 4.15 2.59 2.33
CA ALA A 63 4.01 3.91 2.94
C ALA A 63 5.13 4.83 2.48
N ALA A 64 4.78 6.02 2.06
CA ALA A 64 5.73 7.00 1.58
C ALA A 64 5.36 8.39 2.08
N GLY A 65 6.31 9.12 2.60
CA GLY A 65 6.10 10.47 3.11
C GLY A 65 7.35 11.03 3.74
N ARG A 66 7.25 12.20 4.32
CA ARG A 66 8.37 12.80 5.04
C ARG A 66 8.60 12.07 6.37
N THR A 67 7.55 11.89 7.15
CA THR A 67 7.58 11.12 8.39
C THR A 67 6.65 9.93 8.24
N VAL A 68 7.19 8.73 8.35
CA VAL A 68 6.45 7.48 8.18
C VAL A 68 6.57 6.65 9.44
N GLY A 69 5.43 6.31 10.02
CA GLY A 69 5.35 5.42 11.17
C GLY A 69 4.45 4.22 10.88
N VAL A 70 5.01 3.03 10.96
CA VAL A 70 4.27 1.77 10.79
C VAL A 70 4.20 1.08 12.13
N ASN A 71 3.03 1.12 12.76
CA ASN A 71 2.78 0.51 14.06
C ASN A 71 1.86 -0.72 13.99
N GLY A 72 1.27 -0.97 12.83
CA GLY A 72 0.44 -2.13 12.58
C GLY A 72 1.23 -3.33 12.08
N ALA A 73 0.56 -4.21 11.38
CA ALA A 73 1.16 -5.41 10.81
C ALA A 73 0.94 -5.48 9.31
N GLY A 74 1.83 -6.15 8.61
CA GLY A 74 1.71 -6.44 7.19
C GLY A 74 2.47 -7.69 6.84
N ALA A 75 2.08 -8.37 5.76
CA ALA A 75 2.86 -9.49 5.24
C ALA A 75 4.22 -9.00 4.76
N TYR A 76 4.23 -7.96 3.96
CA TYR A 76 5.42 -7.22 3.55
C TYR A 76 5.22 -5.74 3.87
N VAL A 77 6.21 -5.12 4.44
CA VAL A 77 6.19 -3.69 4.75
C VAL A 77 7.25 -2.98 3.94
N MET A 78 6.85 -1.98 3.18
CA MET A 78 7.75 -1.12 2.42
C MET A 78 7.48 0.32 2.82
N ALA A 79 8.47 0.98 3.39
CA ALA A 79 8.34 2.35 3.85
C ALA A 79 9.51 3.20 3.39
N ALA A 80 9.23 4.40 2.91
CA ALA A 80 10.24 5.34 2.45
C ALA A 80 9.90 6.76 2.91
N GLY A 81 10.89 7.48 3.39
CA GLY A 81 10.73 8.85 3.83
C GLY A 81 11.99 9.43 4.44
N TYR A 82 11.90 10.65 4.94
CA TYR A 82 13.00 11.27 5.66
C TYR A 82 13.20 10.61 7.03
N GLU A 83 12.12 10.48 7.78
CA GLU A 83 12.09 9.72 9.04
C GLU A 83 11.16 8.54 8.89
N VAL A 84 11.68 7.33 9.08
CA VAL A 84 10.92 6.09 8.94
C VAL A 84 11.05 5.29 10.23
N THR A 85 9.94 4.90 10.81
CA THR A 85 9.90 4.10 12.03
C THR A 85 9.02 2.87 11.80
N LEU A 86 9.55 1.70 12.08
CA LEU A 86 8.81 0.45 12.15
C LEU A 86 8.63 0.07 13.62
N GLY A 87 7.43 0.29 14.14
CA GLY A 87 7.05 -0.09 15.50
C GLY A 87 6.16 -1.33 15.58
N GLY A 88 5.66 -1.78 14.42
CA GLY A 88 4.81 -2.95 14.31
C GLY A 88 5.55 -4.20 13.87
N THR A 89 4.84 -5.10 13.22
CA THR A 89 5.38 -6.40 12.80
C THR A 89 5.18 -6.62 11.30
N ALA A 90 6.23 -7.04 10.61
CA ALA A 90 6.15 -7.60 9.27
C ALA A 90 6.19 -9.13 9.37
N GLU A 91 5.23 -9.81 8.78
CA GLU A 91 5.18 -11.27 8.82
C GLU A 91 6.28 -11.90 7.98
N ASN A 92 6.71 -11.24 6.93
CA ASN A 92 7.82 -11.65 6.09
C ASN A 92 8.92 -10.60 6.18
N ASP A 93 9.14 -9.84 5.12
CA ASP A 93 10.24 -8.90 5.04
C ASP A 93 9.79 -7.46 5.24
N ALA A 94 10.67 -6.62 5.76
CA ALA A 94 10.47 -5.19 5.84
C ALA A 94 11.58 -4.47 5.06
N PHE A 95 11.17 -3.54 4.19
CA PHE A 95 12.06 -2.70 3.39
C PHE A 95 11.87 -1.26 3.81
N LEU A 96 12.91 -0.68 4.39
CA LEU A 96 12.85 0.68 4.91
C LEU A 96 13.94 1.53 4.25
N ALA A 97 13.57 2.69 3.76
CA ALA A 97 14.51 3.63 3.15
C ALA A 97 14.28 5.03 3.68
N GLY A 98 15.35 5.71 4.11
CA GLY A 98 15.23 7.06 4.64
C GLY A 98 16.54 7.58 5.21
N TYR A 99 16.50 8.84 5.63
CA TYR A 99 17.65 9.47 6.29
C TYR A 99 17.78 8.97 7.73
N SER A 100 16.69 8.87 8.44
CA SER A 100 16.64 8.34 9.80
C SER A 100 15.67 7.18 9.86
N ILE A 101 16.16 6.01 10.24
CA ILE A 101 15.36 4.79 10.29
C ILE A 101 15.42 4.22 11.70
N GLY A 102 14.26 4.04 12.33
CA GLY A 102 14.11 3.38 13.60
C GLY A 102 13.36 2.08 13.47
N VAL A 103 13.89 1.00 14.00
CA VAL A 103 13.22 -0.30 14.04
C VAL A 103 13.02 -0.68 15.49
N ASN A 104 11.80 -0.48 15.98
CA ASN A 104 11.39 -0.83 17.35
C ASN A 104 10.47 -2.06 17.37
N GLY A 105 9.97 -2.46 16.21
CA GLY A 105 9.16 -3.65 16.03
C GLY A 105 9.98 -4.84 15.57
N ALA A 106 9.34 -5.75 14.84
CA ALA A 106 9.96 -6.97 14.39
C ALA A 106 9.57 -7.32 12.95
N ALA A 107 10.46 -8.02 12.28
CA ALA A 107 10.14 -8.75 11.06
C ALA A 107 10.47 -10.22 11.31
N GLN A 108 9.60 -11.11 10.83
CA GLN A 108 9.79 -12.54 11.08
C GLN A 108 10.86 -13.13 10.18
N ARG A 109 11.19 -12.46 9.08
CA ARG A 109 12.27 -12.87 8.19
C ARG A 109 13.38 -11.83 8.22
N ASP A 110 13.39 -10.89 7.28
CA ASP A 110 14.50 -9.96 7.11
C ASP A 110 14.04 -8.51 7.19
N VAL A 111 14.93 -7.65 7.65
CA VAL A 111 14.77 -6.19 7.60
C VAL A 111 15.89 -5.62 6.75
N PHE A 112 15.50 -4.90 5.70
CA PHE A 112 16.40 -4.18 4.82
C PHE A 112 16.23 -2.69 5.07
N ALA A 113 17.26 -2.05 5.57
CA ALA A 113 17.25 -0.62 5.85
C ALA A 113 18.39 0.07 5.10
N ALA A 114 18.05 1.17 4.42
CA ALA A 114 19.02 1.92 3.63
C ALA A 114 18.85 3.44 3.72
#